data_1b4e79e2f21b7d21f2ab3c1aafc33742
#
_entry.id   1b4e79e2f21b7d21f2ab3c1aafc33742
#
_cell.length_a   1.000
_cell.length_b   1.000
_cell.length_c   1.000
_cell.angle_alpha   90.00
_cell.angle_beta   90.00
_cell.angle_gamma   90.00
#
_symmetry.space_group_name_H-M   'P 1'
#
loop_
_entity.id
_entity.type
_entity.pdbx_description
1 polymer ?
#
loop_
_entity_poly.entity_id
_entity_poly.type
_entity_poly.pdbx_seq_one_letter_code
_entity_poly.pdbx_strand_id
1 'polypeptide(L)'
;MIPKFFHQARDMKATRSAPVAKLVVVIDDDPLILEATEGLLRSWGCCVVAARSCDEALVHLAETEAGRRPDVIVCDYQLSRGMTGVDAIERLRSAFPIPALPPIPALLISGDASSLRCEVGSRSYHFLYKPVNAERFHAALVDASVLRRVGPAEALENAFR
;
A
#
# COMPACT_ATOMS: atom_id res chain seq x y z
N MET A 1 -34.72 -32.19 -15.70
CA MET A 1 -33.27 -32.34 -16.04
C MET A 1 -32.62 -30.98 -16.00
N ILE A 2 -31.84 -30.67 -14.99
CA ILE A 2 -31.14 -29.39 -14.84
C ILE A 2 -29.81 -29.52 -15.60
N PRO A 3 -29.49 -28.62 -16.55
CA PRO A 3 -28.27 -28.73 -17.33
C PRO A 3 -27.04 -28.64 -16.47
N LYS A 4 -26.06 -29.49 -16.72
CA LYS A 4 -24.77 -29.59 -15.99
C LYS A 4 -23.92 -28.30 -15.95
N PHE A 5 -24.34 -27.26 -16.66
CA PHE A 5 -23.64 -25.97 -16.71
C PHE A 5 -23.80 -25.12 -15.44
N PHE A 6 -24.80 -25.41 -14.61
CA PHE A 6 -25.01 -24.67 -13.37
C PHE A 6 -24.13 -25.12 -12.17
N HIS A 7 -23.51 -26.30 -12.30
CA HIS A 7 -22.65 -26.82 -11.22
C HIS A 7 -21.25 -26.23 -11.22
N GLN A 8 -20.71 -25.83 -12.39
CA GLN A 8 -19.38 -25.23 -12.49
C GLN A 8 -19.29 -23.79 -11.96
N ALA A 9 -20.39 -23.04 -11.97
CA ALA A 9 -20.42 -21.68 -11.45
C ALA A 9 -20.43 -21.61 -9.90
N ARG A 10 -20.79 -22.70 -9.24
CA ARG A 10 -20.79 -22.78 -7.75
C ARG A 10 -19.42 -23.11 -7.18
N ASP A 11 -18.63 -23.90 -7.88
CA ASP A 11 -17.31 -24.32 -7.38
C ASP A 11 -16.24 -23.24 -7.55
N MET A 12 -16.41 -22.30 -8.48
CA MET A 12 -15.51 -21.15 -8.62
C MET A 12 -15.69 -20.08 -7.52
N LYS A 13 -16.79 -20.12 -6.76
CA LYS A 13 -17.03 -19.20 -5.65
C LYS A 13 -16.44 -19.64 -4.31
N ALA A 14 -16.08 -20.90 -4.16
CA ALA A 14 -15.67 -21.47 -2.88
C ALA A 14 -14.17 -21.31 -2.56
N THR A 15 -13.33 -20.90 -3.53
CA THR A 15 -11.87 -20.76 -3.35
C THR A 15 -11.36 -19.32 -3.32
N ARG A 16 -12.25 -18.35 -3.43
CA ARG A 16 -11.93 -16.97 -3.08
C ARG A 16 -12.38 -16.74 -1.63
N SER A 17 -11.53 -17.06 -0.69
CA SER A 17 -11.54 -16.39 0.59
C SER A 17 -11.58 -14.89 0.25
N ALA A 18 -12.67 -14.21 0.60
CA ALA A 18 -12.79 -12.78 0.35
C ALA A 18 -11.51 -12.13 0.88
N PRO A 19 -10.73 -11.42 0.06
CA PRO A 19 -9.56 -10.77 0.57
C PRO A 19 -10.03 -9.86 1.68
N VAL A 20 -9.48 -10.04 2.88
CA VAL A 20 -9.70 -9.09 3.98
C VAL A 20 -9.38 -7.73 3.39
N ALA A 21 -10.36 -6.84 3.33
CA ALA A 21 -10.20 -5.52 2.73
C ALA A 21 -8.97 -4.85 3.35
N LYS A 22 -7.96 -4.58 2.53
CA LYS A 22 -6.73 -3.94 2.99
C LYS A 22 -6.99 -2.48 3.24
N LEU A 23 -6.45 -1.99 4.34
CA LEU A 23 -6.43 -0.56 4.64
C LEU A 23 -5.19 0.05 4.02
N VAL A 24 -5.37 0.85 3.00
CA VAL A 24 -4.30 1.58 2.29
C VAL A 24 -4.37 3.05 2.64
N VAL A 25 -3.28 3.60 3.12
CA VAL A 25 -3.13 5.05 3.29
C VAL A 25 -2.47 5.63 2.05
N VAL A 26 -3.05 6.67 1.48
CA VAL A 26 -2.49 7.39 0.33
C VAL A 26 -2.20 8.82 0.73
N ILE A 27 -0.97 9.26 0.48
CA ILE A 27 -0.54 10.64 0.72
C ILE A 27 -0.02 11.24 -0.57
N ASP A 28 -0.70 12.26 -1.05
CA ASP A 28 -0.30 13.06 -2.19
C ASP A 28 -0.86 14.47 -2.03
N ASP A 29 -0.05 15.50 -2.21
CA ASP A 29 -0.48 16.89 -2.06
C ASP A 29 -1.27 17.43 -3.27
N ASP A 30 -1.21 16.72 -4.41
CA ASP A 30 -2.06 17.00 -5.57
C ASP A 30 -3.45 16.34 -5.39
N PRO A 31 -4.51 17.14 -5.26
CA PRO A 31 -5.84 16.61 -4.99
C PRO A 31 -6.41 15.77 -6.15
N LEU A 32 -6.00 16.04 -7.39
CA LEU A 32 -6.48 15.26 -8.55
C LEU A 32 -5.83 13.89 -8.59
N ILE A 33 -4.53 13.81 -8.30
CA ILE A 33 -3.80 12.54 -8.22
C ILE A 33 -4.33 11.72 -7.04
N LEU A 34 -4.56 12.38 -5.91
CA LEU A 34 -5.10 11.75 -4.71
C LEU A 34 -6.47 11.11 -4.97
N GLU A 35 -7.39 11.86 -5.58
CA GLU A 35 -8.73 11.38 -5.94
C GLU A 35 -8.68 10.20 -6.92
N ALA A 36 -7.86 10.31 -7.96
CA ALA A 36 -7.69 9.24 -8.96
C ALA A 36 -7.12 7.96 -8.34
N THR A 37 -6.12 8.10 -7.47
CA THR A 37 -5.48 6.97 -6.78
C THR A 37 -6.46 6.31 -5.80
N GLU A 38 -7.20 7.10 -5.05
CA GLU A 38 -8.25 6.60 -4.14
C GLU A 38 -9.30 5.80 -4.90
N GLY A 39 -9.83 6.36 -6.01
CA GLY A 39 -10.82 5.70 -6.85
C GLY A 39 -10.33 4.37 -7.40
N LEU A 40 -9.08 4.32 -7.85
CA LEU A 40 -8.46 3.11 -8.37
C LEU A 40 -8.32 2.02 -7.29
N LEU A 41 -7.82 2.37 -6.12
CA LEU A 41 -7.66 1.44 -4.99
C LEU A 41 -9.00 0.90 -4.50
N ARG A 42 -10.01 1.76 -4.42
CA ARG A 42 -11.38 1.34 -4.07
C ARG A 42 -11.96 0.38 -5.09
N SER A 43 -11.68 0.57 -6.38
CA SER A 43 -12.12 -0.36 -7.43
C SER A 43 -11.49 -1.75 -7.29
N TRP A 44 -10.36 -1.85 -6.62
CA TRP A 44 -9.70 -3.12 -6.29
C TRP A 44 -10.13 -3.71 -4.93
N GLY A 45 -11.12 -3.11 -4.27
CA GLY A 45 -11.67 -3.59 -3.00
C GLY A 45 -10.88 -3.16 -1.77
N CYS A 46 -10.00 -2.17 -1.87
CA CYS A 46 -9.29 -1.61 -0.72
C CYS A 46 -10.17 -0.64 0.08
N CYS A 47 -9.98 -0.62 1.40
CA CYS A 47 -10.36 0.51 2.22
C CYS A 47 -9.26 1.55 2.10
N VAL A 48 -9.61 2.81 1.85
CA VAL A 48 -8.62 3.85 1.57
C VAL A 48 -8.79 5.01 2.53
N VAL A 49 -7.68 5.43 3.12
CA VAL A 49 -7.54 6.71 3.81
C VAL A 49 -6.66 7.59 2.91
N ALA A 50 -7.29 8.57 2.26
CA ALA A 50 -6.62 9.53 1.41
C ALA A 50 -6.35 10.82 2.18
N ALA A 51 -5.14 11.37 2.04
CA ALA A 51 -4.72 12.57 2.74
C ALA A 51 -3.71 13.37 1.91
N ARG A 52 -3.71 14.68 2.11
CA ARG A 52 -2.78 15.58 1.42
C ARG A 52 -1.47 15.77 2.19
N SER A 53 -1.43 15.31 3.43
CA SER A 53 -0.26 15.38 4.29
C SER A 53 -0.24 14.23 5.29
N CYS A 54 0.92 14.03 5.92
CA CYS A 54 1.04 13.05 7.00
C CYS A 54 0.15 13.39 8.21
N ASP A 55 0.03 14.67 8.57
CA ASP A 55 -0.82 15.09 9.68
C ASP A 55 -2.29 14.77 9.42
N GLU A 56 -2.77 15.08 8.22
CA GLU A 56 -4.14 14.75 7.81
C GLU A 56 -4.37 13.23 7.80
N ALA A 57 -3.40 12.45 7.31
CA ALA A 57 -3.48 10.99 7.33
C ALA A 57 -3.61 10.44 8.75
N LEU A 58 -2.85 10.97 9.70
CA LEU A 58 -2.92 10.55 11.09
C LEU A 58 -4.28 10.88 11.73
N VAL A 59 -4.84 12.06 11.42
CA VAL A 59 -6.19 12.45 11.88
C VAL A 59 -7.23 11.48 11.32
N HIS A 60 -7.23 11.26 10.01
CA HIS A 60 -8.19 10.34 9.38
C HIS A 60 -8.05 8.90 9.87
N LEU A 61 -6.82 8.44 10.12
CA LEU A 61 -6.59 7.09 10.68
C LEU A 61 -7.13 6.95 12.11
N ALA A 62 -7.04 8.00 12.91
CA ALA A 62 -7.61 7.99 14.26
C ALA A 62 -9.13 7.91 14.26
N GLU A 63 -9.78 8.39 13.20
CA GLU A 63 -11.22 8.32 12.99
C GLU A 63 -11.70 6.96 12.45
N THR A 64 -10.78 6.13 11.93
CA THR A 64 -11.13 4.78 11.50
C THR A 64 -11.40 3.87 12.68
N GLU A 65 -12.05 2.72 12.43
CA GLU A 65 -12.41 1.75 13.47
C GLU A 65 -11.21 1.42 14.39
N ALA A 66 -11.26 1.94 15.61
CA ALA A 66 -10.31 1.68 16.69
C ALA A 66 -8.83 2.01 16.35
N GLY A 67 -8.56 2.97 15.50
CA GLY A 67 -7.18 3.33 15.13
C GLY A 67 -6.42 2.21 14.45
N ARG A 68 -7.08 1.52 13.52
CA ARG A 68 -6.53 0.38 12.79
C ARG A 68 -5.21 0.73 12.11
N ARG A 69 -4.22 -0.12 12.33
CA ARG A 69 -2.90 -0.02 11.64
C ARG A 69 -3.08 -0.22 10.13
N PRO A 70 -2.54 0.66 9.30
CA PRO A 70 -2.56 0.46 7.85
C PRO A 70 -1.85 -0.82 7.41
N ASP A 71 -2.33 -1.41 6.33
CA ASP A 71 -1.70 -2.56 5.70
C ASP A 71 -0.59 -2.16 4.72
N VAL A 72 -0.78 -1.04 4.03
CA VAL A 72 0.17 -0.46 3.07
C VAL A 72 0.07 1.07 3.11
N ILE A 73 1.21 1.73 2.93
CA ILE A 73 1.30 3.18 2.73
C ILE A 73 1.70 3.43 1.28
N VAL A 74 0.98 4.30 0.60
CA VAL A 74 1.31 4.82 -0.73
C VAL A 74 1.57 6.31 -0.60
N CYS A 75 2.75 6.77 -0.99
CA CYS A 75 3.15 8.15 -0.76
C CYS A 75 3.91 8.72 -1.95
N ASP A 76 3.58 9.94 -2.37
CA ASP A 76 4.41 10.71 -3.27
C ASP A 76 5.72 11.09 -2.57
N TYR A 77 6.83 11.02 -3.28
CA TYR A 77 8.13 11.40 -2.73
C TYR A 77 8.21 12.90 -2.43
N GLN A 78 7.70 13.73 -3.33
CA GLN A 78 7.70 15.18 -3.17
C GLN A 78 6.38 15.66 -2.56
N LEU A 79 6.44 16.01 -1.31
CA LEU A 79 5.33 16.62 -0.59
C LEU A 79 5.56 18.12 -0.37
N SER A 80 4.49 18.85 -0.13
CA SER A 80 4.54 20.27 0.20
C SER A 80 5.26 20.52 1.53
N ARG A 81 5.73 21.75 1.73
CA ARG A 81 6.36 22.22 2.98
C ARG A 81 7.69 21.55 3.34
N GLY A 82 8.44 21.09 2.34
CA GLY A 82 9.78 20.54 2.55
C GLY A 82 9.82 19.15 3.17
N MET A 83 8.66 18.51 3.34
CA MET A 83 8.60 17.11 3.78
C MET A 83 8.77 16.17 2.58
N THR A 84 9.58 15.14 2.73
CA THR A 84 9.68 14.07 1.75
C THR A 84 8.67 12.95 2.03
N GLY A 85 8.39 12.13 1.03
CA GLY A 85 7.56 10.95 1.23
C GLY A 85 8.18 9.96 2.22
N VAL A 86 9.50 9.89 2.29
CA VAL A 86 10.22 9.07 3.29
C VAL A 86 9.92 9.57 4.70
N ASP A 87 10.00 10.88 4.95
CA ASP A 87 9.68 11.46 6.26
C ASP A 87 8.25 11.14 6.67
N ALA A 88 7.30 11.28 5.73
CA ALA A 88 5.90 10.97 5.98
C ALA A 88 5.66 9.50 6.33
N ILE A 89 6.29 8.58 5.58
CA ILE A 89 6.19 7.14 5.82
C ILE A 89 6.76 6.77 7.19
N GLU A 90 7.96 7.26 7.52
CA GLU A 90 8.59 6.95 8.82
C GLU A 90 7.79 7.51 9.99
N ARG A 91 7.20 8.69 9.83
CA ARG A 91 6.32 9.28 10.83
C ARG A 91 5.04 8.47 11.03
N LEU A 92 4.43 7.98 9.96
CA LEU A 92 3.29 7.07 10.03
C LEU A 92 3.65 5.74 10.70
N ARG A 93 4.78 5.15 10.33
CA ARG A 93 5.28 3.92 10.95
C ARG A 93 5.48 4.08 12.46
N SER A 94 6.02 5.22 12.87
CA SER A 94 6.25 5.54 14.29
C SER A 94 4.95 5.69 15.09
N ALA A 95 3.85 6.05 14.43
CA ALA A 95 2.54 6.15 15.07
C ALA A 95 1.89 4.78 15.35
N PHE A 96 2.37 3.71 14.70
CA PHE A 96 1.85 2.35 14.84
C PHE A 96 2.94 1.34 15.23
N PRO A 97 3.61 1.53 16.37
CA PRO A 97 4.71 0.67 16.77
C PRO A 97 4.19 -0.67 17.31
N ILE A 98 4.35 -1.72 16.52
CA ILE A 98 4.10 -3.09 16.99
C ILE A 98 5.42 -3.85 16.90
N PRO A 99 6.14 -4.03 18.02
CA PRO A 99 7.50 -4.59 18.02
C PRO A 99 7.61 -5.98 17.40
N ALA A 100 6.54 -6.77 17.44
CA ALA A 100 6.49 -8.14 16.91
C ALA A 100 6.19 -8.20 15.40
N LEU A 101 5.86 -7.07 14.77
CA LEU A 101 5.52 -7.02 13.35
C LEU A 101 6.58 -6.24 12.55
N PRO A 102 6.81 -6.63 11.28
CA PRO A 102 7.63 -5.84 10.39
C PRO A 102 7.01 -4.44 10.17
N PRO A 103 7.83 -3.45 9.75
CA PRO A 103 7.32 -2.13 9.39
C PRO A 103 6.20 -2.20 8.36
N ILE A 104 5.28 -1.23 8.39
CA ILE A 104 4.21 -1.16 7.39
C ILE A 104 4.85 -1.04 6.00
N PRO A 105 4.51 -1.93 5.06
CA PRO A 105 5.01 -1.82 3.69
C PRO A 105 4.63 -0.49 3.07
N ALA A 106 5.55 0.10 2.30
CA ALA A 106 5.32 1.39 1.68
C ALA A 106 5.71 1.40 0.21
N LEU A 107 4.85 2.00 -0.62
CA LEU A 107 5.13 2.35 -1.99
C LEU A 107 5.46 3.84 -2.07
N LEU A 108 6.62 4.15 -2.57
CA LEU A 108 7.09 5.51 -2.77
C LEU A 108 7.08 5.83 -4.26
N ILE A 109 6.31 6.85 -4.65
CA ILE A 109 6.12 7.24 -6.04
C ILE A 109 6.92 8.50 -6.32
N SER A 110 7.77 8.49 -7.34
CA SER A 110 8.60 9.65 -7.69
C SER A 110 8.72 9.85 -9.19
N GLY A 111 8.82 11.12 -9.59
CA GLY A 111 9.15 11.49 -10.97
C GLY A 111 10.65 11.49 -11.26
N ASP A 112 11.50 11.38 -10.24
CA ASP A 112 12.95 11.45 -10.36
C ASP A 112 13.63 10.26 -9.69
N ALA A 113 14.29 9.44 -10.50
CA ALA A 113 15.03 8.27 -10.04
C ALA A 113 16.31 8.64 -9.25
N SER A 114 16.88 9.81 -9.48
CA SER A 114 18.13 10.24 -8.86
C SER A 114 17.95 10.59 -7.38
N SER A 115 16.83 11.21 -7.04
CA SER A 115 16.49 11.59 -5.66
C SER A 115 16.33 10.40 -4.74
N LEU A 116 15.90 9.25 -5.27
CA LEU A 116 15.61 8.05 -4.48
C LEU A 116 16.87 7.24 -4.11
N ARG A 117 17.93 7.34 -4.90
CA ARG A 117 19.15 6.53 -4.69
C ARG A 117 19.97 6.97 -3.49
N CYS A 118 19.88 8.24 -3.11
CA CYS A 118 20.72 8.82 -2.06
C CYS A 118 20.14 8.66 -0.65
N GLU A 119 18.80 8.59 -0.52
CA GLU A 119 18.14 8.63 0.79
C GLU A 119 17.70 7.26 1.30
N VAL A 120 17.59 6.28 0.42
CA VAL A 120 16.98 5.00 0.78
C VAL A 120 18.00 3.87 0.73
N GLY A 121 18.77 3.76 1.78
CA GLY A 121 19.48 2.53 2.11
C GLY A 121 18.51 1.40 2.40
N SER A 122 18.21 0.60 1.38
CA SER A 122 17.84 -0.82 1.42
C SER A 122 16.70 -1.33 2.31
N ARG A 123 15.76 -0.56 2.86
CA ARG A 123 14.78 -1.15 3.79
C ARG A 123 13.34 -0.74 3.52
N SER A 124 12.52 -1.71 3.10
CA SER A 124 11.06 -1.68 3.25
C SER A 124 10.31 -0.66 2.40
N TYR A 125 10.88 -0.20 1.29
CA TYR A 125 10.21 0.65 0.33
C TYR A 125 10.15 -0.01 -1.04
N HIS A 126 8.97 0.03 -1.66
CA HIS A 126 8.80 -0.28 -3.07
C HIS A 126 8.76 1.04 -3.85
N PHE A 127 9.52 1.11 -4.92
CA PHE A 127 9.61 2.33 -5.72
C PHE A 127 8.81 2.19 -7.01
N LEU A 128 8.02 3.21 -7.29
CA LEU A 128 7.37 3.40 -8.58
C LEU A 128 7.79 4.73 -9.16
N TYR A 129 8.16 4.71 -10.43
CA TYR A 129 8.54 5.92 -11.16
C TYR A 129 7.37 6.41 -12.02
N LYS A 130 7.09 7.71 -11.94
CA LYS A 130 6.10 8.36 -12.80
C LYS A 130 6.57 8.34 -14.26
N PRO A 131 5.69 8.11 -15.25
CA PRO A 131 4.26 7.84 -15.13
C PRO A 131 3.96 6.41 -14.64
N VAL A 132 3.04 6.28 -13.69
CA VAL A 132 2.62 4.99 -13.14
C VAL A 132 1.34 4.54 -13.84
N ASN A 133 1.36 3.36 -14.47
CA ASN A 133 0.15 2.77 -14.98
C ASN A 133 -0.52 1.86 -13.92
N ALA A 134 -1.81 1.58 -14.11
CA ALA A 134 -2.61 0.81 -13.17
C ALA A 134 -2.08 -0.60 -12.93
N GLU A 135 -1.56 -1.28 -13.96
CA GLU A 135 -1.01 -2.64 -13.84
C GLU A 135 0.24 -2.69 -12.97
N ARG A 136 1.17 -1.77 -13.18
CA ARG A 136 2.39 -1.67 -12.39
C ARG A 136 2.08 -1.28 -10.93
N PHE A 137 1.10 -0.40 -10.75
CA PHE A 137 0.67 0.00 -9.42
C PHE A 137 0.01 -1.18 -8.68
N HIS A 138 -0.87 -1.91 -9.35
CA HIS A 138 -1.51 -3.10 -8.78
C HIS A 138 -0.47 -4.17 -8.41
N ALA A 139 0.47 -4.47 -9.29
CA ALA A 139 1.53 -5.44 -9.04
C ALA A 139 2.37 -5.04 -7.81
N ALA A 140 2.80 -3.78 -7.72
CA ALA A 140 3.56 -3.28 -6.59
C ALA A 140 2.78 -3.34 -5.27
N LEU A 141 1.48 -3.06 -5.31
CA LEU A 141 0.60 -3.15 -4.15
C LEU A 141 0.47 -4.60 -3.67
N VAL A 142 0.34 -5.55 -4.58
CA VAL A 142 0.29 -6.98 -4.26
C VAL A 142 1.61 -7.43 -3.65
N ASP A 143 2.74 -7.09 -4.25
CA ASP A 143 4.08 -7.44 -3.75
C ASP A 143 4.32 -6.89 -2.34
N ALA A 144 4.03 -5.63 -2.12
CA ALA A 144 4.11 -4.99 -0.80
C ALA A 144 3.25 -5.71 0.24
N SER A 145 2.10 -6.21 -0.17
CA SER A 145 1.16 -6.91 0.70
C SER A 145 1.61 -8.33 1.06
N VAL A 146 2.33 -8.99 0.18
CA VAL A 146 2.88 -10.35 0.38
C VAL A 146 4.03 -10.31 1.37
N LEU A 147 4.92 -9.32 1.27
CA LEU A 147 6.06 -9.17 2.18
C LEU A 147 5.66 -9.02 3.66
N ARG A 148 4.45 -8.58 3.93
CA ARG A 148 3.91 -8.55 5.30
C ARG A 148 3.58 -9.93 5.86
N ARG A 149 3.23 -10.89 5.00
CA ARG A 149 2.83 -12.25 5.40
C ARG A 149 4.03 -13.16 5.64
N VAL A 150 5.17 -12.81 5.03
CA VAL A 150 6.41 -13.58 5.10
C VAL A 150 7.32 -12.86 6.09
N GLY A 151 7.59 -13.49 7.21
CA GLY A 151 8.56 -12.98 8.17
C GLY A 151 9.96 -12.85 7.52
N PRO A 152 10.86 -12.03 8.09
CA PRO A 152 12.16 -11.74 7.47
C PRO A 152 13.01 -12.99 7.19
N ALA A 153 12.77 -14.11 7.87
CA ALA A 153 13.46 -15.36 7.65
C ALA A 153 13.02 -16.09 6.36
N GLU A 154 11.72 -16.04 6.02
CA GLU A 154 11.20 -16.68 4.80
C GLU A 154 11.46 -15.87 3.53
N ALA A 155 11.57 -14.54 3.65
CA ALA A 155 11.91 -13.67 2.53
C ALA A 155 13.33 -13.93 2.01
N LEU A 156 14.25 -14.30 2.89
CA LEU A 156 15.63 -14.65 2.51
C LEU A 156 15.70 -16.02 1.80
N GLU A 157 14.89 -16.98 2.20
CA GLU A 157 14.89 -18.30 1.56
C GLU A 157 14.33 -18.29 0.14
N ASN A 158 13.34 -17.44 -0.14
CA ASN A 158 12.77 -17.30 -1.49
C ASN A 158 13.62 -16.44 -2.44
N ALA A 159 14.50 -15.59 -1.94
CA ALA A 159 15.42 -14.80 -2.76
C ALA A 159 16.61 -15.61 -3.30
N PHE A 160 16.89 -16.80 -2.73
CA PHE A 160 17.98 -17.70 -3.13
C PHE A 160 17.51 -18.95 -3.89
N ARG A 161 16.24 -19.04 -4.22
CA ARG A 161 15.68 -20.07 -5.11
C ARG A 161 15.34 -19.51 -6.47
#